data_4b66f9db633434c723878d4b48d6f4b0
#
_entry.id   4b66f9db633434c723878d4b48d6f4b0
#
_cell.length_a   1.000
_cell.length_b   1.000
_cell.length_c   1.000
_cell.angle_alpha   90.00
_cell.angle_beta   90.00
_cell.angle_gamma   90.00
#
_symmetry.space_group_name_H-M   'P 1'
#
loop_
_entity.id
_entity.type
_entity.pdbx_description
1 polymer ?
#
loop_
_entity_poly.entity_id
_entity_poly.type
_entity_poly.pdbx_seq_one_letter_code
_entity_poly.pdbx_strand_id
1 'polypeptide(L)'
;QQADQSKLKGKDIYRLKLPVFFAKGKANKNSITLSWKKYAGATGYDVYWSYCDGRINYKKVGTVKSGKLSMSHKKLKKDHEYKYFVAAYKMVEGRKIYIARSNDVHVALKQASTTNVASIKVNRTEIALSVGKTFQLKCSLKAEDSRKDLVSHTNLFRYYTTNSKVATVSKDGVIKAKGKGVCIIYIFANN
;
A
#
# COMPACT_ATOMS: atom_id res chain seq x y z
N GLN A 1 -24.63 -3.73 -16.52
CA GLN A 1 -24.41 -2.56 -15.61
C GLN A 1 -23.83 -3.05 -14.30
N GLN A 2 -22.71 -2.45 -13.82
CA GLN A 2 -22.17 -2.77 -12.49
C GLN A 2 -23.13 -2.31 -11.39
N ALA A 3 -23.35 -3.18 -10.38
CA ALA A 3 -24.18 -2.87 -9.22
C ALA A 3 -23.52 -1.77 -8.35
N ASP A 4 -24.33 -0.98 -7.64
CA ASP A 4 -23.87 0.00 -6.68
C ASP A 4 -23.13 -0.68 -5.51
N GLN A 5 -21.91 -0.23 -5.25
CA GLN A 5 -21.03 -0.78 -4.22
C GLN A 5 -20.96 0.11 -2.96
N SER A 6 -21.80 1.15 -2.87
CA SER A 6 -21.80 2.09 -1.75
C SER A 6 -22.08 1.44 -0.38
N LYS A 7 -22.80 0.31 -0.38
CA LYS A 7 -23.17 -0.44 0.84
C LYS A 7 -22.22 -1.58 1.20
N LEU A 8 -21.18 -1.84 0.39
CA LEU A 8 -20.18 -2.87 0.70
C LEU A 8 -19.45 -2.54 2.00
N LYS A 9 -19.25 -3.57 2.82
CA LYS A 9 -18.43 -3.46 4.04
C LYS A 9 -16.93 -3.43 3.70
N GLY A 10 -16.10 -2.89 4.56
CA GLY A 10 -14.65 -2.78 4.33
C GLY A 10 -13.98 -4.11 3.99
N LYS A 11 -14.41 -5.23 4.64
CA LYS A 11 -13.91 -6.58 4.31
C LYS A 11 -14.23 -7.04 2.89
N ASP A 12 -15.39 -6.65 2.36
CA ASP A 12 -15.83 -7.05 1.02
C ASP A 12 -15.07 -6.24 -0.03
N ILE A 13 -14.89 -4.93 0.19
CA ILE A 13 -14.07 -4.05 -0.66
C ILE A 13 -12.61 -4.52 -0.66
N TYR A 14 -12.07 -4.89 0.50
CA TYR A 14 -10.71 -5.44 0.63
C TYR A 14 -10.49 -6.69 -0.25
N ARG A 15 -11.52 -7.52 -0.42
CA ARG A 15 -11.46 -8.76 -1.23
C ARG A 15 -11.71 -8.56 -2.72
N LEU A 16 -12.12 -7.37 -3.16
CA LEU A 16 -12.26 -7.10 -4.58
C LEU A 16 -10.91 -7.24 -5.30
N LYS A 17 -10.91 -7.89 -6.44
CA LYS A 17 -9.74 -7.97 -7.33
C LYS A 17 -9.64 -6.67 -8.13
N LEU A 18 -8.92 -5.70 -7.59
CA LEU A 18 -8.78 -4.37 -8.15
C LEU A 18 -7.30 -4.08 -8.49
N PRO A 19 -7.04 -3.20 -9.47
CA PRO A 19 -5.72 -2.63 -9.68
C PRO A 19 -5.17 -2.00 -8.40
N VAL A 20 -3.84 -2.03 -8.23
CA VAL A 20 -3.16 -1.50 -7.04
C VAL A 20 -2.55 -0.13 -7.34
N PHE A 21 -2.72 0.82 -6.42
CA PHE A 21 -1.97 2.05 -6.34
C PHE A 21 -1.26 2.17 -4.99
N PHE A 22 -0.40 3.20 -4.80
CA PHE A 22 0.47 3.23 -3.63
C PHE A 22 0.00 4.24 -2.60
N ALA A 23 -0.12 3.77 -1.35
CA ALA A 23 -0.35 4.56 -0.16
C ALA A 23 0.75 4.29 0.87
N LYS A 24 1.00 5.27 1.73
CA LYS A 24 1.91 5.17 2.87
C LYS A 24 1.30 5.81 4.11
N GLY A 25 1.77 5.40 5.29
CA GLY A 25 1.35 5.92 6.57
C GLY A 25 2.49 6.63 7.29
N LYS A 26 2.17 7.74 7.95
CA LYS A 26 3.09 8.46 8.84
C LYS A 26 2.51 8.49 10.24
N ALA A 27 3.24 7.93 11.19
CA ALA A 27 2.85 7.93 12.58
C ALA A 27 3.12 9.28 13.26
N ASN A 28 2.19 9.70 14.10
CA ASN A 28 2.33 10.77 15.06
C ASN A 28 2.13 10.22 16.49
N LYS A 29 1.99 11.07 17.50
CA LYS A 29 1.80 10.65 18.90
C LYS A 29 0.54 9.80 19.09
N ASN A 30 -0.61 10.25 18.57
CA ASN A 30 -1.92 9.60 18.73
C ASN A 30 -2.76 9.60 17.44
N SER A 31 -2.10 9.73 16.29
CA SER A 31 -2.73 9.72 14.98
C SER A 31 -1.81 9.14 13.92
N ILE A 32 -2.40 8.65 12.84
CA ILE A 32 -1.69 8.18 11.66
C ILE A 32 -2.26 8.94 10.46
N THR A 33 -1.38 9.53 9.66
CA THR A 33 -1.74 10.21 8.42
C THR A 33 -1.41 9.30 7.26
N LEU A 34 -2.44 8.91 6.49
CA LEU A 34 -2.32 8.20 5.23
C LEU A 34 -2.16 9.22 4.11
N SER A 35 -1.30 8.93 3.15
CA SER A 35 -1.15 9.68 1.90
C SER A 35 -0.99 8.74 0.73
N TRP A 36 -1.45 9.16 -0.46
CA TRP A 36 -1.42 8.32 -1.66
C TRP A 36 -1.26 9.14 -2.92
N LYS A 37 -0.92 8.48 -4.01
CA LYS A 37 -0.91 9.10 -5.34
C LYS A 37 -2.31 9.09 -5.95
N LYS A 38 -2.63 10.14 -6.73
CA LYS A 38 -3.90 10.22 -7.45
C LYS A 38 -4.05 9.02 -8.40
N TYR A 39 -5.21 8.37 -8.33
CA TYR A 39 -5.56 7.32 -9.28
C TYR A 39 -6.44 7.90 -10.41
N ALA A 40 -6.09 7.61 -11.65
CA ALA A 40 -6.80 8.14 -12.81
C ALA A 40 -8.29 7.71 -12.80
N GLY A 41 -9.18 8.66 -13.08
CA GLY A 41 -10.62 8.41 -13.10
C GLY A 41 -11.31 8.34 -11.74
N ALA A 42 -10.58 8.46 -10.62
CA ALA A 42 -11.20 8.46 -9.30
C ALA A 42 -12.02 9.73 -9.05
N THR A 43 -13.24 9.58 -8.59
CA THR A 43 -14.10 10.65 -8.05
C THR A 43 -13.76 10.97 -6.59
N GLY A 44 -13.27 9.97 -5.86
CA GLY A 44 -12.86 10.11 -4.47
C GLY A 44 -12.25 8.82 -3.93
N TYR A 45 -11.94 8.86 -2.63
CA TYR A 45 -11.30 7.77 -1.92
C TYR A 45 -11.98 7.51 -0.60
N ASP A 46 -12.19 6.25 -0.28
CA ASP A 46 -12.57 5.76 1.04
C ASP A 46 -11.35 5.18 1.74
N VAL A 47 -11.10 5.58 2.98
CA VAL A 47 -10.00 5.06 3.80
C VAL A 47 -10.56 4.10 4.84
N TYR A 48 -9.94 2.93 4.93
CA TYR A 48 -10.34 1.87 5.85
C TYR A 48 -9.17 1.50 6.77
N TRP A 49 -9.51 1.08 7.99
CA TRP A 49 -8.56 0.64 9.00
C TRP A 49 -9.03 -0.60 9.74
N SER A 50 -8.09 -1.34 10.29
CA SER A 50 -8.31 -2.44 11.25
C SER A 50 -7.12 -2.50 12.20
N TYR A 51 -7.24 -3.23 13.29
CA TYR A 51 -6.05 -3.66 14.03
C TYR A 51 -5.29 -4.71 13.22
N CYS A 52 -3.95 -4.73 13.40
CA CYS A 52 -3.10 -5.74 12.81
C CYS A 52 -3.02 -6.98 13.72
N ASP A 53 -4.16 -7.66 13.90
CA ASP A 53 -4.35 -8.78 14.82
C ASP A 53 -4.71 -10.10 14.11
N GLY A 54 -4.40 -10.19 12.81
CA GLY A 54 -4.73 -11.35 11.97
C GLY A 54 -6.17 -11.39 11.44
N ARG A 55 -7.08 -10.55 11.96
CA ARG A 55 -8.48 -10.50 11.53
C ARG A 55 -8.69 -9.48 10.42
N ILE A 56 -9.68 -9.74 9.54
CA ILE A 56 -10.13 -8.80 8.50
C ILE A 56 -11.40 -8.11 9.01
N ASN A 57 -11.24 -7.07 9.80
CA ASN A 57 -12.34 -6.27 10.35
C ASN A 57 -12.16 -4.78 10.02
N TYR A 58 -12.16 -4.47 8.73
CA TYR A 58 -11.96 -3.11 8.25
C TYR A 58 -13.17 -2.21 8.50
N LYS A 59 -12.93 -1.10 9.22
CA LYS A 59 -13.87 -0.02 9.46
C LYS A 59 -13.49 1.20 8.64
N LYS A 60 -14.45 1.97 8.19
CA LYS A 60 -14.20 3.21 7.45
C LYS A 60 -13.67 4.29 8.41
N VAL A 61 -12.54 4.92 8.04
CA VAL A 61 -12.05 6.17 8.66
C VAL A 61 -12.84 7.35 8.12
N GLY A 62 -13.00 7.43 6.81
CA GLY A 62 -13.71 8.50 6.13
C GLY A 62 -13.60 8.43 4.61
N THR A 63 -14.15 9.46 3.99
CA THR A 63 -14.18 9.65 2.54
C THR A 63 -13.61 11.00 2.19
N VAL A 64 -12.81 11.09 1.12
CA VAL A 64 -12.33 12.37 0.56
C VAL A 64 -12.59 12.45 -0.94
N LYS A 65 -12.73 13.67 -1.47
CA LYS A 65 -12.84 13.94 -2.90
C LYS A 65 -11.48 13.70 -3.61
N SER A 66 -11.51 13.52 -4.92
CA SER A 66 -10.35 13.17 -5.74
C SER A 66 -9.16 14.14 -5.65
N GLY A 67 -9.40 15.41 -5.30
CA GLY A 67 -8.34 16.41 -5.12
C GLY A 67 -7.59 16.31 -3.79
N LYS A 68 -8.12 15.58 -2.79
CA LYS A 68 -7.49 15.38 -1.49
C LYS A 68 -6.85 13.99 -1.43
N LEU A 69 -5.53 13.96 -1.28
CA LEU A 69 -4.71 12.74 -1.36
C LEU A 69 -4.11 12.33 0.00
N SER A 70 -4.77 12.74 1.07
CA SER A 70 -4.37 12.36 2.43
C SER A 70 -5.56 12.39 3.39
N MET A 71 -5.45 11.60 4.46
CA MET A 71 -6.40 11.59 5.58
C MET A 71 -5.69 11.19 6.86
N SER A 72 -6.05 11.83 7.97
CA SER A 72 -5.54 11.49 9.30
C SER A 72 -6.59 10.74 10.10
N HIS A 73 -6.20 9.59 10.67
CA HIS A 73 -6.96 8.84 11.66
C HIS A 73 -6.47 9.23 13.05
N LYS A 74 -7.33 9.85 13.83
CA LYS A 74 -7.01 10.47 15.14
C LYS A 74 -7.49 9.63 16.32
N LYS A 75 -7.04 10.00 17.55
CA LYS A 75 -7.45 9.38 18.82
C LYS A 75 -7.10 7.89 18.92
N LEU A 76 -5.95 7.52 18.35
CA LEU A 76 -5.46 6.16 18.34
C LEU A 76 -4.77 5.79 19.65
N LYS A 77 -4.84 4.51 20.01
CA LYS A 77 -4.23 3.92 21.20
C LYS A 77 -2.83 3.39 20.89
N LYS A 78 -1.85 3.65 21.77
CA LYS A 78 -0.43 3.29 21.56
C LYS A 78 -0.15 1.78 21.54
N ASP A 79 -0.98 0.98 22.21
CA ASP A 79 -0.73 -0.45 22.43
C ASP A 79 -1.24 -1.35 21.29
N HIS A 80 -1.56 -0.74 20.14
CA HIS A 80 -2.05 -1.45 18.95
C HIS A 80 -1.22 -1.12 17.74
N GLU A 81 -1.02 -2.11 16.88
CA GLU A 81 -0.60 -1.93 15.50
C GLU A 81 -1.84 -1.77 14.60
N TYR A 82 -1.76 -0.85 13.66
CA TYR A 82 -2.84 -0.49 12.77
C TYR A 82 -2.51 -0.89 11.34
N LYS A 83 -3.50 -1.38 10.62
CA LYS A 83 -3.41 -1.62 9.17
C LYS A 83 -4.49 -0.84 8.44
N TYR A 84 -4.16 -0.37 7.25
CA TYR A 84 -5.02 0.46 6.42
C TYR A 84 -5.00 0.01 4.98
N PHE A 85 -6.05 0.35 4.26
CA PHE A 85 -6.03 0.49 2.82
C PHE A 85 -6.88 1.68 2.38
N VAL A 86 -6.59 2.18 1.18
CA VAL A 86 -7.33 3.24 0.53
C VAL A 86 -8.01 2.66 -0.70
N ALA A 87 -9.29 2.88 -0.87
CA ALA A 87 -10.06 2.44 -2.03
C ALA A 87 -10.49 3.64 -2.89
N ALA A 88 -10.01 3.69 -4.12
CA ALA A 88 -10.43 4.67 -5.11
C ALA A 88 -11.79 4.25 -5.70
N TYR A 89 -12.73 5.18 -5.77
CA TYR A 89 -14.03 4.92 -6.38
C TYR A 89 -14.37 5.95 -7.47
N LYS A 90 -15.22 5.55 -8.40
CA LYS A 90 -15.85 6.41 -9.40
C LYS A 90 -17.36 6.43 -9.16
N MET A 91 -17.97 7.60 -9.32
CA MET A 91 -19.42 7.73 -9.38
C MET A 91 -19.87 7.60 -10.84
N VAL A 92 -20.76 6.66 -11.12
CA VAL A 92 -21.33 6.40 -12.44
C VAL A 92 -22.85 6.35 -12.29
N GLU A 93 -23.56 7.32 -12.86
CA GLU A 93 -25.03 7.42 -12.79
C GLU A 93 -25.56 7.29 -11.34
N GLY A 94 -24.93 8.01 -10.40
CA GLY A 94 -25.29 7.98 -8.99
C GLY A 94 -24.82 6.75 -8.20
N ARG A 95 -24.21 5.76 -8.85
CA ARG A 95 -23.69 4.54 -8.23
C ARG A 95 -22.21 4.67 -7.91
N LYS A 96 -21.79 4.22 -6.73
CA LYS A 96 -20.39 4.13 -6.36
C LYS A 96 -19.80 2.81 -6.86
N ILE A 97 -18.71 2.89 -7.62
CA ILE A 97 -17.98 1.73 -8.13
C ILE A 97 -16.52 1.87 -7.70
N TYR A 98 -15.98 0.89 -6.97
CA TYR A 98 -14.56 0.85 -6.62
C TYR A 98 -13.74 0.42 -7.84
N ILE A 99 -12.70 1.19 -8.17
CA ILE A 99 -11.90 1.04 -9.39
C ILE A 99 -10.43 0.70 -9.11
N ALA A 100 -9.95 0.93 -7.89
CA ALA A 100 -8.61 0.55 -7.47
C ALA A 100 -8.51 0.48 -5.95
N ARG A 101 -7.51 -0.23 -5.44
CA ARG A 101 -7.20 -0.35 -4.02
C ARG A 101 -5.71 -0.13 -3.78
N SER A 102 -5.33 0.51 -2.68
CA SER A 102 -3.92 0.65 -2.33
C SER A 102 -3.31 -0.68 -1.84
N ASN A 103 -1.96 -0.73 -1.76
CA ASN A 103 -1.26 -1.69 -0.91
C ASN A 103 -1.79 -1.61 0.52
N ASP A 104 -1.55 -2.67 1.29
CA ASP A 104 -1.76 -2.65 2.73
C ASP A 104 -0.70 -1.78 3.40
N VAL A 105 -1.12 -0.95 4.35
CA VAL A 105 -0.24 -0.05 5.10
C VAL A 105 -0.32 -0.43 6.57
N HIS A 106 0.80 -0.88 7.15
CA HIS A 106 0.91 -1.28 8.55
C HIS A 106 1.70 -0.23 9.31
N VAL A 107 1.14 0.33 10.38
CA VAL A 107 1.75 1.45 11.12
C VAL A 107 1.56 1.28 12.61
N ALA A 108 2.63 1.48 13.38
CA ALA A 108 2.60 1.71 14.82
C ALA A 108 2.76 3.20 15.13
N LEU A 109 2.13 3.66 16.21
CA LEU A 109 2.34 5.02 16.71
C LEU A 109 3.79 5.19 17.21
N LYS A 110 4.30 6.44 17.23
CA LYS A 110 5.68 6.73 17.67
C LYS A 110 6.02 6.22 19.07
N GLN A 111 5.02 6.16 19.95
CA GLN A 111 5.18 5.71 21.35
C GLN A 111 4.81 4.23 21.55
N ALA A 112 4.55 3.46 20.49
CA ALA A 112 4.30 2.02 20.58
C ALA A 112 5.58 1.25 20.94
N SER A 113 5.42 -0.02 21.34
CA SER A 113 6.54 -0.95 21.57
C SER A 113 7.25 -1.35 20.29
N THR A 114 6.54 -1.33 19.16
CA THR A 114 7.08 -1.56 17.81
C THR A 114 7.37 -0.26 17.07
N THR A 115 8.13 -0.33 15.98
CA THR A 115 8.53 0.81 15.15
C THR A 115 8.23 0.56 13.67
N ASN A 116 8.24 1.64 12.89
CA ASN A 116 7.98 1.60 11.46
C ASN A 116 9.27 1.49 10.65
N VAL A 117 9.15 1.09 9.39
CA VAL A 117 10.25 1.15 8.42
C VAL A 117 10.48 2.61 8.03
N ALA A 118 11.71 3.11 8.19
CA ALA A 118 12.10 4.45 7.77
C ALA A 118 12.51 4.51 6.29
N SER A 119 13.18 3.47 5.81
CA SER A 119 13.64 3.39 4.41
C SER A 119 13.95 1.96 3.97
N ILE A 120 13.96 1.76 2.65
CA ILE A 120 14.43 0.55 1.98
C ILE A 120 15.71 0.89 1.23
N LYS A 121 16.76 0.08 1.43
CA LYS A 121 17.96 0.12 0.61
C LYS A 121 17.95 -1.03 -0.39
N VAL A 122 18.44 -0.78 -1.59
CA VAL A 122 18.56 -1.76 -2.67
C VAL A 122 19.99 -1.82 -3.21
N ASN A 123 20.38 -2.97 -3.76
CA ASN A 123 21.70 -3.15 -4.35
C ASN A 123 21.85 -2.42 -5.70
N ARG A 124 20.75 -2.09 -6.40
CA ARG A 124 20.75 -1.29 -7.64
C ARG A 124 19.45 -0.52 -7.76
N THR A 125 19.54 0.73 -8.21
CA THR A 125 18.39 1.60 -8.51
C THR A 125 18.03 1.59 -9.99
N GLU A 126 19.01 1.27 -10.85
CA GLU A 126 18.85 1.12 -12.30
C GLU A 126 19.62 -0.10 -12.79
N ILE A 127 19.03 -0.85 -13.70
CA ILE A 127 19.63 -2.01 -14.34
C ILE A 127 19.27 -2.07 -15.83
N ALA A 128 20.21 -2.51 -16.65
CA ALA A 128 19.97 -2.88 -18.04
C ALA A 128 20.09 -4.40 -18.17
N LEU A 129 19.10 -5.05 -18.76
CA LEU A 129 19.07 -6.49 -18.97
C LEU A 129 18.71 -6.82 -20.40
N SER A 130 19.46 -7.75 -21.02
CA SER A 130 19.02 -8.38 -22.25
C SER A 130 17.80 -9.26 -22.01
N VAL A 131 16.91 -9.36 -23.01
CA VAL A 131 15.70 -10.19 -22.93
C VAL A 131 16.07 -11.63 -22.54
N GLY A 132 15.33 -12.21 -21.63
CA GLY A 132 15.55 -13.53 -21.06
C GLY A 132 16.51 -13.58 -19.86
N LYS A 133 17.32 -12.54 -19.62
CA LYS A 133 18.24 -12.48 -18.47
C LYS A 133 17.51 -12.08 -17.20
N THR A 134 18.11 -12.41 -16.06
CA THR A 134 17.60 -12.15 -14.72
C THR A 134 18.58 -11.32 -13.91
N PHE A 135 18.03 -10.63 -12.89
CA PHE A 135 18.81 -9.90 -11.89
C PHE A 135 18.21 -10.13 -10.51
N GLN A 136 19.03 -10.47 -9.53
CA GLN A 136 18.62 -10.60 -8.14
C GLN A 136 18.64 -9.24 -7.45
N LEU A 137 17.47 -8.70 -7.17
CA LEU A 137 17.29 -7.53 -6.35
C LEU A 137 17.51 -7.91 -4.88
N LYS A 138 18.44 -7.25 -4.21
CA LYS A 138 18.70 -7.40 -2.77
C LYS A 138 18.21 -6.15 -2.05
N CYS A 139 17.33 -6.33 -1.07
CA CYS A 139 16.75 -5.24 -0.30
C CYS A 139 17.07 -5.41 1.19
N SER A 140 17.22 -4.28 1.89
CA SER A 140 17.33 -4.24 3.34
C SER A 140 16.49 -3.09 3.90
N LEU A 141 16.02 -3.25 5.14
CA LEU A 141 15.20 -2.26 5.84
C LEU A 141 16.04 -1.45 6.83
N LYS A 142 15.69 -0.17 6.98
CA LYS A 142 16.10 0.66 8.11
C LYS A 142 14.85 1.00 8.94
N ALA A 143 14.87 0.67 10.22
CA ALA A 143 13.83 1.04 11.18
C ALA A 143 13.90 2.53 11.57
N GLU A 144 12.77 3.15 11.93
CA GLU A 144 12.75 4.50 12.53
C GLU A 144 13.44 4.51 13.90
N ASP A 145 13.24 3.48 14.71
CA ASP A 145 13.92 3.25 16.00
C ASP A 145 14.54 1.83 15.99
N SER A 146 15.86 1.77 15.90
CA SER A 146 16.60 0.49 15.83
C SER A 146 16.58 -0.34 17.12
N ARG A 147 16.06 0.22 18.23
CA ARG A 147 15.91 -0.47 19.51
C ARG A 147 14.59 -1.21 19.63
N LYS A 148 13.70 -1.06 18.66
CA LYS A 148 12.36 -1.67 18.64
C LYS A 148 12.21 -2.61 17.48
N ASP A 149 11.38 -3.62 17.66
CA ASP A 149 10.98 -4.52 16.58
C ASP A 149 10.10 -3.78 15.56
N LEU A 150 10.22 -4.15 14.30
CA LEU A 150 9.36 -3.64 13.25
C LEU A 150 7.91 -4.10 13.44
N VAL A 151 6.97 -3.23 13.06
CA VAL A 151 5.55 -3.58 12.95
C VAL A 151 5.40 -4.87 12.14
N SER A 152 4.51 -5.75 12.58
CA SER A 152 4.19 -7.01 11.91
C SER A 152 3.94 -6.82 10.41
N HIS A 153 4.46 -7.74 9.58
CA HIS A 153 4.35 -7.76 8.12
C HIS A 153 5.14 -6.67 7.37
N THR A 154 5.83 -5.74 8.03
CA THR A 154 6.64 -4.71 7.35
C THR A 154 8.07 -5.17 7.05
N ASN A 155 8.50 -6.29 7.60
CA ASN A 155 9.77 -6.93 7.29
C ASN A 155 9.75 -7.77 6.00
N LEU A 156 8.60 -7.84 5.33
CA LEU A 156 8.41 -8.59 4.08
C LEU A 156 8.27 -7.61 2.92
N PHE A 157 9.18 -7.73 1.96
CA PHE A 157 9.13 -6.92 0.74
C PHE A 157 7.98 -7.33 -0.16
N ARG A 158 7.39 -6.33 -0.81
CA ARG A 158 6.41 -6.48 -1.88
C ARG A 158 6.97 -5.80 -3.12
N TYR A 159 6.77 -6.43 -4.27
CA TYR A 159 7.29 -5.97 -5.55
C TYR A 159 6.16 -5.77 -6.53
N TYR A 160 6.24 -4.71 -7.32
CA TYR A 160 5.28 -4.41 -8.37
C TYR A 160 5.98 -3.85 -9.60
N THR A 161 5.69 -4.40 -10.79
CA THR A 161 6.18 -3.87 -12.07
C THR A 161 5.13 -3.02 -12.75
N THR A 162 5.54 -1.91 -13.35
CA THR A 162 4.63 -1.06 -14.15
C THR A 162 4.31 -1.64 -15.52
N ASN A 163 5.12 -2.61 -15.99
CA ASN A 163 4.90 -3.27 -17.27
C ASN A 163 5.46 -4.70 -17.28
N SER A 164 4.60 -5.68 -17.07
CA SER A 164 4.97 -7.10 -17.04
C SER A 164 5.38 -7.67 -18.42
N LYS A 165 5.10 -6.97 -19.52
CA LYS A 165 5.59 -7.33 -20.86
C LYS A 165 7.07 -6.97 -21.03
N VAL A 166 7.57 -5.95 -20.33
CA VAL A 166 8.98 -5.54 -20.33
C VAL A 166 9.77 -6.34 -19.30
N ALA A 167 9.31 -6.39 -18.03
CA ALA A 167 9.95 -7.20 -17.00
C ALA A 167 8.93 -7.67 -15.96
N THR A 168 9.18 -8.85 -15.41
CA THR A 168 8.49 -9.39 -14.23
C THR A 168 9.42 -9.37 -13.02
N VAL A 169 8.84 -9.39 -11.83
CA VAL A 169 9.57 -9.55 -10.57
C VAL A 169 8.89 -10.61 -9.72
N SER A 170 9.67 -11.56 -9.19
CA SER A 170 9.16 -12.59 -8.29
C SER A 170 8.98 -12.07 -6.86
N LYS A 171 8.27 -12.82 -6.03
CA LYS A 171 8.14 -12.54 -4.58
C LYS A 171 9.50 -12.48 -3.85
N ASP A 172 10.51 -13.13 -4.38
CA ASP A 172 11.87 -13.18 -3.83
C ASP A 172 12.80 -12.11 -4.45
N GLY A 173 12.24 -11.19 -5.24
CA GLY A 173 12.99 -10.08 -5.83
C GLY A 173 13.81 -10.42 -7.07
N VAL A 174 13.54 -11.55 -7.75
CA VAL A 174 14.17 -11.88 -9.02
C VAL A 174 13.47 -11.16 -10.15
N ILE A 175 14.16 -10.21 -10.78
CA ILE A 175 13.69 -9.50 -11.97
C ILE A 175 14.07 -10.32 -13.20
N LYS A 176 13.13 -10.53 -14.12
CA LYS A 176 13.35 -11.19 -15.42
C LYS A 176 12.93 -10.29 -16.56
N ALA A 177 13.84 -9.97 -17.47
CA ALA A 177 13.54 -9.23 -18.70
C ALA A 177 12.71 -10.10 -19.66
N LYS A 178 11.56 -9.60 -20.10
CA LYS A 178 10.61 -10.29 -20.96
C LYS A 178 10.56 -9.70 -22.37
N GLY A 179 10.79 -8.42 -22.50
CA GLY A 179 10.71 -7.70 -23.77
C GLY A 179 11.52 -6.40 -23.74
N LYS A 180 11.68 -5.80 -24.92
CA LYS A 180 12.34 -4.49 -25.06
C LYS A 180 11.46 -3.38 -24.46
N GLY A 181 12.08 -2.40 -23.80
CA GLY A 181 11.40 -1.24 -23.23
C GLY A 181 11.95 -0.86 -21.86
N VAL A 182 11.26 0.07 -21.21
CA VAL A 182 11.56 0.54 -19.85
C VAL A 182 10.34 0.30 -18.97
N CYS A 183 10.57 -0.15 -17.76
CA CYS A 183 9.55 -0.24 -16.73
C CYS A 183 10.14 0.11 -15.35
N ILE A 184 9.27 0.39 -14.40
CA ILE A 184 9.66 0.66 -13.01
C ILE A 184 9.27 -0.55 -12.16
N ILE A 185 10.19 -0.99 -11.31
CA ILE A 185 9.90 -1.97 -10.25
C ILE A 185 9.76 -1.18 -8.94
N TYR A 186 8.56 -1.16 -8.40
CA TYR A 186 8.29 -0.61 -7.08
C TYR A 186 8.55 -1.66 -6.00
N ILE A 187 9.16 -1.21 -4.90
CA ILE A 187 9.45 -2.03 -3.73
C ILE A 187 8.84 -1.32 -2.52
N PHE A 188 8.09 -2.04 -1.73
CA PHE A 188 7.49 -1.48 -0.52
C PHE A 188 7.43 -2.51 0.61
N ALA A 189 7.44 -2.00 1.84
CA ALA A 189 7.42 -2.77 3.08
C ALA A 189 6.06 -2.69 3.80
N ASN A 190 5.00 -2.25 3.12
CA ASN A 190 3.65 -2.10 3.65
C ASN A 190 3.54 -1.06 4.81
N ASN A 191 4.22 0.07 4.69
CA ASN A 191 4.01 1.19 5.63
C ASN A 191 4.00 2.56 4.97
#